data_52aac9b55e1487406d92f8e53a5225de
#
_entry.id   52aac9b55e1487406d92f8e53a5225de
#
_cell.length_a   1.000
_cell.length_b   1.000
_cell.length_c   1.000
_cell.angle_alpha   90.00
_cell.angle_beta   90.00
_cell.angle_gamma   90.00
#
_symmetry.space_group_name_H-M   'P 1'
#
loop_
_entity.id
_entity.type
_entity.pdbx_description
1 polymer ?
#
loop_
_entity_poly.entity_id
_entity_poly.type
_entity_poly.pdbx_seq_one_letter_code
_entity_poly.pdbx_strand_id
1 'polypeptide(L)'
;HTLRSLLYAMLLPSANEAAYIVADYMSGSSIDNFVAMMNDEAARIGCTGTTFTDPCGLDPGNVTTARDAYLLVRVAMGYDAFAQAAGEESYQMPASTKHDSPYTILTSDKLVSPSSNYYRSYTKGGKTGSLDDWQNFAGWHTQDGETYVSVVLHSPKTDEDPRPALT
;
A
#
# COMPACT_ATOMS: atom_id res chain seq x y z
N HIS A 1 -5.40 -9.51 -16.29
CA HIS A 1 -5.97 -8.69 -15.20
C HIS A 1 -6.20 -7.27 -15.67
N THR A 2 -7.16 -6.57 -15.06
CA THR A 2 -7.38 -5.14 -15.29
C THR A 2 -6.48 -4.32 -14.37
N LEU A 3 -6.24 -3.03 -14.71
CA LEU A 3 -5.50 -2.12 -13.84
C LEU A 3 -6.16 -2.01 -12.45
N ARG A 4 -7.51 -2.02 -12.40
CA ARG A 4 -8.27 -2.04 -11.13
C ARG A 4 -7.90 -3.27 -10.29
N SER A 5 -7.93 -4.47 -10.87
CA SER A 5 -7.61 -5.69 -10.10
C SER A 5 -6.14 -5.73 -9.65
N LEU A 6 -5.21 -5.15 -10.43
CA LEU A 6 -3.82 -5.01 -10.00
C LEU A 6 -3.68 -4.00 -8.84
N LEU A 7 -4.44 -2.90 -8.86
CA LEU A 7 -4.45 -1.95 -7.74
C LEU A 7 -4.90 -2.63 -6.43
N TYR A 8 -5.99 -3.42 -6.48
CA TYR A 8 -6.41 -4.20 -5.32
C TYR A 8 -5.35 -5.22 -4.88
N ALA A 9 -4.70 -5.92 -5.81
CA ALA A 9 -3.63 -6.84 -5.49
C ALA A 9 -2.42 -6.17 -4.83
N MET A 10 -2.06 -4.94 -5.24
CA MET A 10 -1.01 -4.16 -4.59
C MET A 10 -1.39 -3.71 -3.19
N LEU A 11 -2.63 -3.26 -3.01
CA LEU A 11 -3.04 -2.59 -1.75
C LEU A 11 -3.47 -3.58 -0.68
N LEU A 12 -4.21 -4.65 -1.01
CA LEU A 12 -4.73 -5.59 -0.03
C LEU A 12 -3.68 -6.60 0.44
N PRO A 13 -3.28 -7.60 -0.36
CA PRO A 13 -2.27 -8.56 0.09
C PRO A 13 -0.84 -8.06 -0.09
N SER A 14 -0.66 -6.83 -0.60
CA SER A 14 0.68 -6.27 -0.87
C SER A 14 1.48 -7.07 -1.92
N ALA A 15 0.83 -7.49 -3.02
CA ALA A 15 1.47 -8.29 -4.07
C ALA A 15 2.52 -7.47 -4.83
N ASN A 16 3.79 -7.82 -4.64
CA ASN A 16 4.93 -7.14 -5.28
C ASN A 16 4.89 -7.28 -6.81
N GLU A 17 4.49 -8.44 -7.30
CA GLU A 17 4.36 -8.71 -8.73
C GLU A 17 3.34 -7.79 -9.40
N ALA A 18 2.26 -7.44 -8.70
CA ALA A 18 1.27 -6.51 -9.23
C ALA A 18 1.85 -5.11 -9.39
N ALA A 19 2.73 -4.66 -8.49
CA ALA A 19 3.44 -3.39 -8.61
C ALA A 19 4.36 -3.38 -9.83
N TYR A 20 5.12 -4.45 -10.05
CA TYR A 20 5.98 -4.57 -11.22
C TYR A 20 5.19 -4.62 -12.54
N ILE A 21 4.04 -5.31 -12.58
CA ILE A 21 3.18 -5.35 -13.78
C ILE A 21 2.63 -3.95 -14.10
N VAL A 22 2.22 -3.20 -13.07
CA VAL A 22 1.77 -1.81 -13.26
C VAL A 22 2.92 -0.92 -13.73
N ALA A 23 4.10 -1.06 -13.14
CA ALA A 23 5.30 -0.32 -13.51
C ALA A 23 5.69 -0.57 -14.99
N ASP A 24 5.75 -1.84 -15.39
CA ASP A 24 6.04 -2.25 -16.76
C ASP A 24 5.04 -1.66 -17.76
N TYR A 25 3.75 -1.76 -17.47
CA TYR A 25 2.69 -1.23 -18.32
C TYR A 25 2.74 0.29 -18.46
N MET A 26 2.95 1.02 -17.36
CA MET A 26 2.89 2.48 -17.33
C MET A 26 4.12 3.14 -17.93
N SER A 27 5.27 2.49 -17.92
CA SER A 27 6.56 3.03 -18.36
C SER A 27 7.02 2.55 -19.74
N GLY A 28 6.19 1.76 -20.45
CA GLY A 28 6.58 1.19 -21.73
C GLY A 28 7.68 0.14 -21.60
N SER A 29 7.57 -0.73 -20.58
CA SER A 29 8.46 -1.87 -20.30
C SER A 29 9.85 -1.47 -19.77
N SER A 30 9.93 -0.37 -19.01
CA SER A 30 11.16 0.06 -18.33
C SER A 30 10.89 0.36 -16.86
N ILE A 31 11.30 -0.53 -15.98
CA ILE A 31 11.17 -0.32 -14.53
C ILE A 31 11.90 0.94 -14.07
N ASP A 32 13.11 1.19 -14.60
CA ASP A 32 13.88 2.39 -14.27
C ASP A 32 13.12 3.69 -14.61
N ASN A 33 12.42 3.71 -15.77
CA ASN A 33 11.58 4.84 -16.14
C ASN A 33 10.41 5.01 -15.15
N PHE A 34 9.79 3.91 -14.70
CA PHE A 34 8.72 3.99 -13.72
C PHE A 34 9.24 4.51 -12.36
N VAL A 35 10.39 4.04 -11.92
CA VAL A 35 11.04 4.52 -10.70
C VAL A 35 11.38 6.00 -10.81
N ALA A 36 11.85 6.46 -11.98
CA ALA A 36 12.04 7.89 -12.22
C ALA A 36 10.73 8.67 -12.09
N MET A 37 9.62 8.17 -12.67
CA MET A 37 8.28 8.79 -12.53
C MET A 37 7.83 8.82 -11.06
N MET A 38 8.09 7.79 -10.26
CA MET A 38 7.79 7.77 -8.82
C MET A 38 8.56 8.87 -8.08
N ASN A 39 9.84 9.03 -8.36
CA ASN A 39 10.68 10.07 -7.75
C ASN A 39 10.27 11.49 -8.18
N ASP A 40 9.93 11.69 -9.44
CA ASP A 40 9.42 12.96 -9.96
C ASP A 40 8.10 13.34 -9.27
N GLU A 41 7.19 12.38 -9.09
CA GLU A 41 5.94 12.61 -8.40
C GLU A 41 6.15 12.90 -6.91
N ALA A 42 7.05 12.20 -6.23
CA ALA A 42 7.42 12.49 -4.85
C ALA A 42 7.96 13.92 -4.71
N ALA A 43 8.84 14.34 -5.61
CA ALA A 43 9.36 15.71 -5.64
C ALA A 43 8.25 16.74 -5.90
N ARG A 44 7.33 16.46 -6.84
CA ARG A 44 6.16 17.33 -7.13
C ARG A 44 5.23 17.50 -5.92
N ILE A 45 5.07 16.46 -5.12
CA ILE A 45 4.28 16.48 -3.88
C ILE A 45 5.00 17.25 -2.76
N GLY A 46 6.31 17.45 -2.87
CA GLY A 46 7.13 18.15 -1.87
C GLY A 46 7.80 17.22 -0.87
N CYS A 47 7.99 15.95 -1.24
CA CYS A 47 8.80 15.00 -0.49
C CYS A 47 10.28 15.31 -0.70
N THR A 48 10.99 15.62 0.39
CA THR A 48 12.40 16.03 0.33
C THR A 48 13.37 14.99 0.90
N GLY A 49 12.84 13.97 1.57
CA GLY A 49 13.60 12.87 2.15
C GLY A 49 13.16 11.50 1.62
N THR A 50 12.56 11.46 0.43
CA THR A 50 12.09 10.22 -0.19
C THR A 50 12.89 9.93 -1.46
N THR A 51 13.31 8.69 -1.60
CA THR A 51 13.89 8.13 -2.82
C THR A 51 13.32 6.76 -3.04
N PHE A 52 12.86 6.48 -4.25
CA PHE A 52 12.42 5.16 -4.68
C PHE A 52 13.48 4.55 -5.61
N THR A 53 13.74 3.25 -5.44
CA THR A 53 14.66 2.45 -6.25
C THR A 53 13.98 1.23 -6.85
N ASP A 54 12.79 0.87 -6.34
CA ASP A 54 11.91 -0.14 -6.93
C ASP A 54 10.42 0.22 -6.75
N PRO A 55 9.50 -0.42 -7.48
CA PRO A 55 8.07 -0.12 -7.40
C PRO A 55 7.35 -0.78 -6.21
N CYS A 56 7.97 -1.67 -5.46
CA CYS A 56 7.30 -2.48 -4.44
C CYS A 56 7.83 -2.30 -3.00
N GLY A 57 8.99 -1.66 -2.83
CA GLY A 57 9.55 -1.37 -1.51
C GLY A 57 10.46 -2.46 -0.94
N LEU A 58 10.95 -3.39 -1.76
CA LEU A 58 11.88 -4.45 -1.33
C LEU A 58 13.35 -4.01 -1.38
N ASP A 59 13.70 -3.13 -2.29
CA ASP A 59 15.07 -2.66 -2.43
C ASP A 59 15.44 -1.75 -1.24
N PRO A 60 16.56 -1.99 -0.54
CA PRO A 60 16.98 -1.17 0.60
C PRO A 60 17.31 0.29 0.25
N GLY A 61 17.44 0.61 -1.02
CA GLY A 61 17.58 1.98 -1.50
C GLY A 61 16.29 2.81 -1.41
N ASN A 62 15.13 2.17 -1.21
CA ASN A 62 13.89 2.88 -0.92
C ASN A 62 13.96 3.51 0.47
N VAL A 63 13.94 4.83 0.52
CA VAL A 63 13.97 5.59 1.77
C VAL A 63 12.87 6.64 1.78
N THR A 64 12.34 6.92 2.95
CA THR A 64 11.33 7.97 3.17
C THR A 64 11.41 8.52 4.59
N THR A 65 10.64 9.56 4.85
CA THR A 65 10.40 10.11 6.19
C THR A 65 8.92 10.01 6.56
N ALA A 66 8.60 10.07 7.85
CA ALA A 66 7.20 10.08 8.28
C ALA A 66 6.43 11.30 7.71
N ARG A 67 7.10 12.45 7.55
CA ARG A 67 6.53 13.63 6.91
C ARG A 67 6.20 13.37 5.44
N ASP A 68 7.10 12.77 4.70
CA ASP A 68 6.91 12.52 3.27
C ASP A 68 5.86 11.43 3.04
N ALA A 69 5.88 10.36 3.84
CA ALA A 69 4.83 9.33 3.82
C ALA A 69 3.44 9.94 4.12
N TYR A 70 3.35 10.91 5.05
CA TYR A 70 2.12 11.68 5.26
C TYR A 70 1.69 12.43 3.99
N LEU A 71 2.61 13.10 3.30
CA LEU A 71 2.30 13.82 2.05
C LEU A 71 1.79 12.89 0.96
N LEU A 72 2.45 11.73 0.79
CA LEU A 72 2.04 10.70 -0.16
C LEU A 72 0.64 10.17 0.13
N VAL A 73 0.35 9.80 1.39
CA VAL A 73 -1.00 9.33 1.79
C VAL A 73 -2.04 10.41 1.57
N ARG A 74 -1.76 11.67 1.94
CA ARG A 74 -2.68 12.79 1.77
C ARG A 74 -3.07 13.01 0.32
N VAL A 75 -2.13 12.84 -0.61
CA VAL A 75 -2.42 12.95 -2.04
C VAL A 75 -3.15 11.70 -2.53
N ALA A 76 -2.69 10.50 -2.16
CA ALA A 76 -3.24 9.24 -2.62
C ALA A 76 -4.71 9.04 -2.20
N MET A 77 -5.07 9.37 -0.95
CA MET A 77 -6.44 9.25 -0.45
C MET A 77 -7.44 10.17 -1.17
N GLY A 78 -6.97 11.18 -1.90
CA GLY A 78 -7.79 12.05 -2.74
C GLY A 78 -8.22 11.40 -4.08
N TYR A 79 -7.67 10.24 -4.42
CA TYR A 79 -8.09 9.47 -5.59
C TYR A 79 -9.09 8.39 -5.17
N ASP A 80 -10.35 8.50 -5.61
CA ASP A 80 -11.44 7.59 -5.23
C ASP A 80 -11.08 6.11 -5.41
N ALA A 81 -10.40 5.76 -6.52
CA ALA A 81 -10.01 4.38 -6.80
C ALA A 81 -9.01 3.84 -5.76
N PHE A 82 -8.07 4.68 -5.32
CA PHE A 82 -7.12 4.32 -4.26
C PHE A 82 -7.81 4.24 -2.91
N ALA A 83 -8.59 5.27 -2.56
CA ALA A 83 -9.28 5.34 -1.28
C ALA A 83 -10.23 4.14 -1.09
N GLN A 84 -10.99 3.80 -2.12
CA GLN A 84 -11.85 2.63 -2.12
C GLN A 84 -11.03 1.34 -1.91
N ALA A 85 -10.00 1.12 -2.73
CA ALA A 85 -9.24 -0.12 -2.67
C ALA A 85 -8.50 -0.30 -1.34
N ALA A 86 -7.91 0.78 -0.79
CA ALA A 86 -7.17 0.71 0.48
C ALA A 86 -8.08 0.55 1.71
N GLY A 87 -9.37 0.84 1.59
CA GLY A 87 -10.35 0.72 2.67
C GLY A 87 -11.13 -0.60 2.68
N GLU A 88 -10.96 -1.45 1.65
CA GLU A 88 -11.71 -2.71 1.54
C GLU A 88 -11.04 -3.84 2.34
N GLU A 89 -11.87 -4.70 2.97
CA GLU A 89 -11.39 -5.92 3.63
C GLU A 89 -10.97 -6.98 2.63
N SER A 90 -11.67 -7.06 1.49
CA SER A 90 -11.45 -8.11 0.48
C SER A 90 -11.82 -7.63 -0.92
N TYR A 91 -11.29 -8.33 -1.92
CA TYR A 91 -11.66 -8.12 -3.30
C TYR A 91 -11.74 -9.45 -4.05
N GLN A 92 -12.78 -9.62 -4.88
CA GLN A 92 -12.91 -10.79 -5.71
C GLN A 92 -12.15 -10.60 -7.03
N MET A 93 -11.01 -11.26 -7.13
CA MET A 93 -10.23 -11.29 -8.35
C MET A 93 -10.97 -12.04 -9.44
N PRO A 94 -11.08 -11.51 -10.66
CA PRO A 94 -11.73 -12.21 -11.76
C PRO A 94 -10.93 -13.43 -12.20
N ALA A 95 -11.60 -14.40 -12.81
CA ALA A 95 -10.93 -15.49 -13.52
C ALA A 95 -9.93 -14.96 -14.56
N SER A 96 -8.89 -15.72 -14.81
CA SER A 96 -7.82 -15.39 -15.74
C SER A 96 -7.38 -16.63 -16.53
N THR A 97 -6.45 -16.46 -17.46
CA THR A 97 -5.87 -17.60 -18.19
C THR A 97 -5.10 -18.59 -17.30
N LYS A 98 -4.74 -18.19 -16.09
CA LYS A 98 -4.01 -18.98 -15.10
C LYS A 98 -4.91 -19.50 -13.97
N HIS A 99 -6.08 -18.90 -13.78
CA HIS A 99 -7.06 -19.24 -12.76
C HIS A 99 -8.44 -19.28 -13.40
N ASP A 100 -8.98 -20.44 -13.61
CA ASP A 100 -10.26 -20.68 -14.30
C ASP A 100 -11.48 -20.16 -13.52
N SER A 101 -11.32 -19.89 -12.23
CA SER A 101 -12.37 -19.39 -11.35
C SER A 101 -11.95 -18.10 -10.64
N PRO A 102 -12.91 -17.20 -10.33
CA PRO A 102 -12.66 -16.07 -9.47
C PRO A 102 -12.20 -16.54 -8.07
N TYR A 103 -11.33 -15.75 -7.42
CA TYR A 103 -10.85 -16.02 -6.07
C TYR A 103 -10.78 -14.73 -5.25
N THR A 104 -10.89 -14.84 -3.94
CA THR A 104 -10.89 -13.69 -3.03
C THR A 104 -9.48 -13.44 -2.50
N ILE A 105 -9.04 -12.18 -2.56
CA ILE A 105 -7.86 -11.68 -1.85
C ILE A 105 -8.31 -10.86 -0.65
N LEU A 106 -7.52 -10.90 0.44
CA LEU A 106 -7.82 -10.23 1.70
C LEU A 106 -6.80 -9.13 1.98
N THR A 107 -7.23 -8.14 2.73
CA THR A 107 -6.32 -7.07 3.18
C THR A 107 -5.34 -7.57 4.24
N SER A 108 -4.10 -7.07 4.18
CA SER A 108 -3.12 -7.19 5.26
C SER A 108 -3.31 -6.13 6.35
N ASP A 109 -4.10 -5.09 6.10
CA ASP A 109 -4.41 -4.05 7.09
C ASP A 109 -5.48 -4.54 8.08
N LYS A 110 -5.04 -4.87 9.28
CA LYS A 110 -5.92 -5.35 10.35
C LYS A 110 -6.84 -4.27 10.93
N LEU A 111 -6.55 -3.00 10.67
CA LEU A 111 -7.36 -1.89 11.18
C LEU A 111 -8.68 -1.71 10.41
N VAL A 112 -8.71 -2.10 9.12
CA VAL A 112 -9.91 -2.01 8.27
C VAL A 112 -10.72 -3.32 8.22
N SER A 113 -10.18 -4.44 8.72
CA SER A 113 -10.85 -5.73 8.69
C SER A 113 -11.75 -5.93 9.90
N PRO A 114 -13.09 -5.98 9.74
CA PRO A 114 -14.03 -6.16 10.86
C PRO A 114 -13.84 -7.48 11.62
N SER A 115 -13.25 -8.48 11.00
CA SER A 115 -12.94 -9.77 11.62
C SER A 115 -11.69 -9.73 12.52
N SER A 116 -10.94 -8.64 12.49
CA SER A 116 -9.69 -8.46 13.25
C SER A 116 -9.95 -7.91 14.64
N ASN A 117 -9.22 -8.39 15.64
CA ASN A 117 -9.18 -7.81 16.99
C ASN A 117 -8.63 -6.36 17.01
N TYR A 118 -7.94 -5.95 15.93
CA TYR A 118 -7.37 -4.61 15.78
C TYR A 118 -8.27 -3.66 14.99
N TYR A 119 -9.44 -4.12 14.56
CA TYR A 119 -10.40 -3.31 13.79
C TYR A 119 -10.70 -1.96 14.47
N ARG A 120 -10.72 -0.91 13.67
CA ARG A 120 -11.09 0.44 14.09
C ARG A 120 -12.06 1.05 13.08
N SER A 121 -13.30 1.22 13.45
CA SER A 121 -14.37 1.73 12.56
C SER A 121 -14.09 3.14 11.99
N TYR A 122 -13.23 3.89 12.66
CA TYR A 122 -12.78 5.20 12.18
C TYR A 122 -11.63 5.10 11.16
N THR A 123 -10.94 3.98 11.00
CA THR A 123 -9.94 3.78 9.93
C THR A 123 -10.63 3.65 8.59
N LYS A 124 -10.19 4.43 7.60
CA LYS A 124 -10.79 4.49 6.27
C LYS A 124 -9.92 3.85 5.21
N GLY A 125 -8.66 3.64 5.48
CA GLY A 125 -7.74 2.93 4.61
C GLY A 125 -6.30 3.12 5.04
N GLY A 126 -5.42 2.30 4.46
CA GLY A 126 -4.01 2.36 4.73
C GLY A 126 -3.21 1.37 3.91
N LYS A 127 -1.90 1.42 4.11
CA LYS A 127 -0.96 0.46 3.54
C LYS A 127 0.03 0.02 4.60
N THR A 128 0.14 -1.28 4.75
CA THR A 128 1.15 -1.94 5.59
C THR A 128 2.42 -2.21 4.79
N GLY A 129 3.55 -2.29 5.46
CA GLY A 129 4.81 -2.72 4.88
C GLY A 129 5.62 -3.52 5.90
N SER A 130 6.13 -4.67 5.51
CA SER A 130 7.00 -5.49 6.35
C SER A 130 8.25 -5.84 5.57
N LEU A 131 9.40 -5.60 6.18
CA LEU A 131 10.69 -5.98 5.63
C LEU A 131 11.57 -6.44 6.79
N ASP A 132 12.11 -7.65 6.69
CA ASP A 132 12.91 -8.27 7.75
C ASP A 132 12.21 -8.21 9.13
N ASP A 133 12.84 -7.58 10.11
CA ASP A 133 12.32 -7.43 11.48
C ASP A 133 11.50 -6.14 11.69
N TRP A 134 11.22 -5.39 10.63
CA TRP A 134 10.59 -4.08 10.70
C TRP A 134 9.19 -4.08 10.10
N GLN A 135 8.32 -3.27 10.70
CA GLN A 135 6.96 -3.03 10.22
C GLN A 135 6.72 -1.54 10.03
N ASN A 136 5.97 -1.24 8.98
CA ASN A 136 5.58 0.10 8.61
C ASN A 136 4.08 0.16 8.37
N PHE A 137 3.50 1.31 8.63
CA PHE A 137 2.10 1.61 8.33
C PHE A 137 1.96 3.09 7.97
N ALA A 138 1.14 3.35 6.97
CA ALA A 138 0.66 4.69 6.66
C ALA A 138 -0.82 4.60 6.26
N GLY A 139 -1.70 5.36 6.91
CA GLY A 139 -3.14 5.31 6.65
C GLY A 139 -3.87 6.53 7.16
N TRP A 140 -5.18 6.57 6.90
CA TRP A 140 -6.01 7.69 7.32
C TRP A 140 -7.27 7.23 8.06
N HIS A 141 -7.74 8.10 8.91
CA HIS A 141 -8.80 7.85 9.86
C HIS A 141 -9.76 9.03 9.86
N THR A 142 -11.06 8.79 10.03
CA THR A 142 -12.05 9.85 10.16
C THR A 142 -12.81 9.69 11.46
N GLN A 143 -12.77 10.69 12.30
CA GLN A 143 -13.47 10.72 13.58
C GLN A 143 -14.01 12.14 13.84
N ASP A 144 -15.25 12.25 14.29
CA ASP A 144 -15.91 13.52 14.62
C ASP A 144 -15.88 14.56 13.47
N GLY A 145 -15.94 14.08 12.22
CA GLY A 145 -15.89 14.90 11.01
C GLY A 145 -14.49 15.34 10.57
N GLU A 146 -13.47 15.04 11.35
CA GLU A 146 -12.08 15.36 11.05
C GLU A 146 -11.33 14.16 10.45
N THR A 147 -10.38 14.42 9.56
CA THR A 147 -9.53 13.40 8.96
C THR A 147 -8.10 13.50 9.49
N TYR A 148 -7.59 12.39 9.97
CA TYR A 148 -6.24 12.25 10.51
C TYR A 148 -5.46 11.28 9.63
N VAL A 149 -4.17 11.53 9.47
CA VAL A 149 -3.22 10.58 8.85
C VAL A 149 -2.26 10.10 9.93
N SER A 150 -2.09 8.79 10.03
CA SER A 150 -1.08 8.17 10.89
C SER A 150 0.02 7.55 10.05
N VAL A 151 1.26 7.73 10.49
CA VAL A 151 2.45 7.11 9.89
C VAL A 151 3.29 6.50 10.99
N VAL A 152 3.59 5.21 10.86
CA VAL A 152 4.51 4.48 11.72
C VAL A 152 5.56 3.85 10.82
N LEU A 153 6.82 4.20 11.02
CA LEU A 153 7.94 3.67 10.26
C LEU A 153 8.92 2.98 11.20
N HIS A 154 9.51 1.91 10.68
CA HIS A 154 10.62 1.20 11.33
C HIS A 154 10.26 0.72 12.76
N SER A 155 9.02 0.22 12.93
CA SER A 155 8.61 -0.39 14.19
C SER A 155 9.13 -1.84 14.25
N PRO A 156 9.83 -2.25 15.33
CA PRO A 156 10.30 -3.62 15.42
C PRO A 156 9.11 -4.60 15.52
N LYS A 157 9.25 -5.76 14.93
CA LYS A 157 8.40 -6.91 15.24
C LYS A 157 8.70 -7.35 16.67
N THR A 158 7.67 -7.57 17.46
CA THR A 158 7.81 -8.11 18.82
C THR A 158 7.33 -9.55 18.85
N ASP A 159 7.98 -10.40 19.68
CA ASP A 159 7.57 -11.80 19.87
C ASP A 159 6.14 -11.93 20.42
N GLU A 160 5.62 -10.86 21.05
CA GLU A 160 4.26 -10.77 21.56
C GLU A 160 3.24 -10.36 20.49
N ASP A 161 3.70 -10.04 19.29
CA ASP A 161 2.80 -9.69 18.19
C ASP A 161 2.35 -10.94 17.44
N PRO A 162 1.15 -11.49 17.76
CA PRO A 162 0.64 -12.70 17.13
C PRO A 162 0.22 -12.47 15.68
N ARG A 163 0.46 -11.27 15.13
CA ARG A 163 0.17 -11.00 13.72
C ARG A 163 1.15 -11.82 12.88
N PRO A 164 0.66 -12.62 11.90
CA PRO A 164 1.53 -13.18 10.90
C PRO A 164 2.31 -12.01 10.26
N ALA A 165 3.56 -12.25 9.91
CA ALA A 165 4.32 -11.29 9.13
C ALA A 165 3.41 -10.72 8.05
N LEU A 166 3.26 -9.40 8.03
CA LEU A 166 2.47 -8.72 7.02
C LEU A 166 3.27 -8.83 5.72
N THR A 167 3.14 -9.98 5.05
CA THR A 167 3.76 -10.25 3.75
C THR A 167 2.94 -9.68 2.63
#